data_e441c95c7b86f1863425d90efd0cfc80
#
_entry.id   e441c95c7b86f1863425d90efd0cfc80
#
_cell.length_a   1.000
_cell.length_b   1.000
_cell.length_c   1.000
_cell.angle_alpha   90.00
_cell.angle_beta   90.00
_cell.angle_gamma   90.00
#
_symmetry.space_group_name_H-M   'P 1'
#
loop_
_entity.id
_entity.type
_entity.pdbx_description
1 polymer ?
#
loop_
_entity_poly.entity_id
_entity_poly.type
_entity_poly.pdbx_seq_one_letter_code
_entity_poly.pdbx_strand_id
1 'polypeptide(L)'
;MLDYVKLIKRDSNLNTPPVFPIYAAGLVVQWLKKQGGVKQMQQQNEAKTALLYEMLDNSKLFLGTAHAPDRSLTNVPFTTESKELDEKFITQAEANGLKNIRGHILVGGMRASMYNAFPIEGVEALVDFMKAFERKECPIYATTLK
;
A
#
# COMPACT_ATOMS: atom_id res chain seq x y z
N MET A 1 -11.75 -9.42 -34.17
CA MET A 1 -11.41 -9.69 -32.77
C MET A 1 -12.64 -9.73 -31.83
N LEU A 2 -13.67 -8.94 -32.11
CA LEU A 2 -14.91 -8.90 -31.29
C LEU A 2 -16.07 -9.74 -31.89
N ASP A 3 -15.77 -10.88 -32.53
CA ASP A 3 -16.77 -11.79 -33.08
C ASP A 3 -17.02 -12.92 -32.07
N TYR A 4 -18.05 -12.74 -31.26
CA TYR A 4 -18.42 -13.70 -30.21
C TYR A 4 -18.83 -15.08 -30.80
N VAL A 5 -19.37 -15.13 -32.03
CA VAL A 5 -19.74 -16.41 -32.67
C VAL A 5 -18.52 -17.28 -32.91
N LYS A 6 -17.38 -16.67 -33.32
CA LYS A 6 -16.11 -17.38 -33.45
C LYS A 6 -15.55 -17.85 -32.13
N LEU A 7 -15.67 -17.04 -31.07
CA LEU A 7 -15.23 -17.41 -29.72
C LEU A 7 -16.04 -18.57 -29.17
N ILE A 8 -17.37 -18.53 -29.30
CA ILE A 8 -18.29 -19.61 -28.87
C ILE A 8 -17.95 -20.92 -29.57
N LYS A 9 -17.79 -20.91 -30.90
CA LYS A 9 -17.44 -22.11 -31.68
C LYS A 9 -16.11 -22.76 -31.31
N ARG A 10 -15.24 -22.06 -30.59
CA ARG A 10 -13.92 -22.52 -30.18
C ARG A 10 -13.80 -22.63 -28.65
N ASP A 11 -14.90 -22.65 -27.90
CA ASP A 11 -14.92 -22.68 -26.44
C ASP A 11 -13.95 -21.63 -25.82
N SER A 12 -13.98 -20.41 -26.36
CA SER A 12 -13.08 -19.29 -25.99
C SER A 12 -11.60 -19.50 -26.34
N ASN A 13 -11.23 -20.58 -27.01
CA ASN A 13 -9.83 -20.87 -27.40
C ASN A 13 -9.58 -20.48 -28.88
N LEU A 14 -9.96 -19.26 -29.25
CA LEU A 14 -9.72 -18.79 -30.63
C LEU A 14 -8.22 -18.49 -30.88
N ASN A 15 -7.54 -17.98 -29.90
CA ASN A 15 -6.11 -17.68 -29.94
C ASN A 15 -5.37 -18.50 -28.87
N THR A 16 -4.04 -18.62 -29.00
CA THR A 16 -3.19 -19.24 -27.97
C THR A 16 -3.38 -18.52 -26.65
N PRO A 17 -3.76 -19.19 -25.55
CA PRO A 17 -3.92 -18.55 -24.26
C PRO A 17 -2.56 -18.09 -23.72
N PRO A 18 -2.54 -17.08 -22.84
CA PRO A 18 -1.31 -16.61 -22.17
C PRO A 18 -0.87 -17.62 -21.11
N VAL A 19 -0.26 -18.72 -21.51
CA VAL A 19 0.04 -19.90 -20.67
C VAL A 19 0.88 -19.52 -19.45
N PHE A 20 1.94 -18.73 -19.62
CA PHE A 20 2.80 -18.34 -18.52
C PHE A 20 2.09 -17.48 -17.47
N PRO A 21 1.36 -16.41 -17.82
CA PRO A 21 0.55 -15.67 -16.85
C PRO A 21 -0.48 -16.54 -16.10
N ILE A 22 -1.14 -17.49 -16.79
CA ILE A 22 -2.09 -18.41 -16.15
C ILE A 22 -1.37 -19.31 -15.14
N TYR A 23 -0.23 -19.87 -15.52
CA TYR A 23 0.59 -20.69 -14.63
C TYR A 23 1.05 -19.89 -13.40
N ALA A 24 1.60 -18.70 -13.60
CA ALA A 24 2.05 -17.83 -12.50
C ALA A 24 0.88 -17.45 -11.56
N ALA A 25 -0.28 -17.08 -12.11
CA ALA A 25 -1.48 -16.83 -11.33
C ALA A 25 -1.92 -18.07 -10.52
N GLY A 26 -1.84 -19.26 -11.11
CA GLY A 26 -2.10 -20.53 -10.43
C GLY A 26 -1.21 -20.75 -9.21
N LEU A 27 0.09 -20.44 -9.31
CA LEU A 27 1.02 -20.53 -8.18
C LEU A 27 0.66 -19.54 -7.06
N VAL A 28 0.29 -18.31 -7.40
CA VAL A 28 -0.16 -17.30 -6.42
C VAL A 28 -1.43 -17.75 -5.70
N VAL A 29 -2.42 -18.30 -6.43
CA VAL A 29 -3.66 -18.82 -5.83
C VAL A 29 -3.37 -20.00 -4.89
N GLN A 30 -2.46 -20.90 -5.28
CA GLN A 30 -2.04 -22.00 -4.40
C GLN A 30 -1.35 -21.48 -3.14
N TRP A 31 -0.49 -20.48 -3.25
CA TRP A 31 0.12 -19.82 -2.11
C TRP A 31 -0.93 -19.19 -1.19
N LEU A 32 -1.90 -18.44 -1.72
CA LEU A 32 -3.01 -17.86 -0.96
C LEU A 32 -3.80 -18.92 -0.19
N LYS A 33 -4.09 -20.08 -0.83
CA LYS A 33 -4.75 -21.21 -0.15
C LYS A 33 -3.94 -21.71 1.03
N LYS A 34 -2.61 -21.84 0.89
CA LYS A 34 -1.70 -22.26 1.97
C LYS A 34 -1.63 -21.25 3.12
N GLN A 35 -1.83 -19.95 2.83
CA GLN A 35 -1.90 -18.90 3.86
C GLN A 35 -3.25 -18.85 4.61
N GLY A 36 -4.18 -19.77 4.37
CA GLY A 36 -5.50 -19.78 5.01
C GLY A 36 -6.61 -19.14 4.18
N GLY A 37 -6.34 -18.81 2.91
CA GLY A 37 -7.32 -18.30 1.95
C GLY A 37 -7.66 -16.82 2.15
N VAL A 38 -8.75 -16.40 1.52
CA VAL A 38 -9.17 -14.98 1.45
C VAL A 38 -9.43 -14.39 2.83
N LYS A 39 -10.10 -15.13 3.71
CA LYS A 39 -10.44 -14.65 5.06
C LYS A 39 -9.20 -14.33 5.89
N GLN A 40 -8.21 -15.21 5.88
CA GLN A 40 -6.97 -14.98 6.62
C GLN A 40 -6.16 -13.83 6.02
N MET A 41 -6.13 -13.74 4.68
CA MET A 41 -5.47 -12.65 4.00
C MET A 41 -6.13 -11.28 4.28
N GLN A 42 -7.44 -11.24 4.36
CA GLN A 42 -8.18 -10.04 4.76
C GLN A 42 -7.79 -9.60 6.17
N GLN A 43 -7.78 -10.51 7.14
CA GLN A 43 -7.37 -10.19 8.51
C GLN A 43 -5.94 -9.64 8.59
N GLN A 44 -5.01 -10.22 7.83
CA GLN A 44 -3.64 -9.72 7.75
C GLN A 44 -3.57 -8.32 7.13
N ASN A 45 -4.35 -8.05 6.08
CA ASN A 45 -4.39 -6.73 5.45
C ASN A 45 -5.04 -5.68 6.37
N GLU A 46 -6.10 -6.04 7.08
CA GLU A 46 -6.74 -5.20 8.10
C GLU A 46 -5.75 -4.83 9.21
N ALA A 47 -5.00 -5.79 9.72
CA ALA A 47 -3.98 -5.54 10.75
C ALA A 47 -2.88 -4.58 10.26
N LYS A 48 -2.35 -4.80 9.04
CA LYS A 48 -1.35 -3.92 8.42
C LYS A 48 -1.86 -2.49 8.25
N THR A 49 -3.06 -2.35 7.70
CA THR A 49 -3.63 -1.02 7.42
C THR A 49 -4.06 -0.29 8.67
N ALA A 50 -4.52 -1.00 9.71
CA ALA A 50 -4.85 -0.39 10.99
C ALA A 50 -3.67 0.37 11.59
N LEU A 51 -2.47 -0.23 11.58
CA LEU A 51 -1.24 0.43 12.09
C LEU A 51 -0.96 1.77 11.38
N LEU A 52 -1.08 1.78 10.05
CA LEU A 52 -0.77 2.99 9.27
C LEU A 52 -1.89 4.04 9.38
N TYR A 53 -3.15 3.62 9.32
CA TYR A 53 -4.26 4.58 9.49
C TYR A 53 -4.33 5.15 10.89
N GLU A 54 -4.02 4.37 11.94
CA GLU A 54 -3.90 4.89 13.29
C GLU A 54 -2.80 5.95 13.40
N MET A 55 -1.65 5.72 12.75
CA MET A 55 -0.58 6.73 12.67
C MET A 55 -1.08 8.00 11.97
N LEU A 56 -1.75 7.88 10.82
CA LEU A 56 -2.25 9.02 10.04
C LEU A 56 -3.33 9.81 10.80
N ASP A 57 -4.27 9.10 11.42
CA ASP A 57 -5.41 9.74 12.14
C ASP A 57 -4.95 10.50 13.40
N ASN A 58 -3.82 10.12 14.00
CA ASN A 58 -3.24 10.78 15.17
C ASN A 58 -2.09 11.74 14.82
N SER A 59 -1.63 11.75 13.57
CA SER A 59 -0.55 12.64 13.11
C SER A 59 -1.03 14.08 12.99
N LYS A 60 -0.12 15.01 13.25
CA LYS A 60 -0.30 16.44 13.00
C LYS A 60 0.46 16.91 11.77
N LEU A 61 1.31 16.04 11.22
CA LEU A 61 2.12 16.32 10.04
C LEU A 61 1.59 15.59 8.82
N PHE A 62 1.19 14.32 8.98
CA PHE A 62 0.75 13.48 7.87
C PHE A 62 -0.76 13.45 7.76
N LEU A 63 -1.27 13.61 6.55
CA LEU A 63 -2.70 13.65 6.22
C LEU A 63 -3.05 12.48 5.32
N GLY A 64 -3.96 11.62 5.76
CA GLY A 64 -4.55 10.59 4.90
C GLY A 64 -5.49 11.23 3.88
N THR A 65 -5.37 10.88 2.61
CA THR A 65 -6.16 11.50 1.54
C THR A 65 -7.50 10.81 1.28
N ALA A 66 -7.71 9.59 1.81
CA ALA A 66 -8.95 8.83 1.65
C ALA A 66 -9.90 9.04 2.85
N HIS A 67 -11.18 9.27 2.56
CA HIS A 67 -12.22 9.28 3.60
C HIS A 67 -12.32 7.90 4.27
N ALA A 68 -12.62 7.87 5.57
CA ALA A 68 -12.62 6.64 6.36
C ALA A 68 -13.43 5.48 5.74
N PRO A 69 -14.65 5.69 5.18
CA PRO A 69 -15.40 4.60 4.54
C PRO A 69 -14.76 4.04 3.26
N ASP A 70 -13.90 4.83 2.59
CA ASP A 70 -13.31 4.51 1.29
C ASP A 70 -11.84 4.06 1.39
N ARG A 71 -11.37 3.79 2.60
CA ARG A 71 -9.98 3.41 2.89
C ARG A 71 -9.65 2.04 2.30
N SER A 72 -8.55 1.98 1.52
CA SER A 72 -8.04 0.75 0.95
C SER A 72 -7.28 -0.10 1.98
N LEU A 73 -7.41 -1.43 1.89
CA LEU A 73 -6.64 -2.38 2.70
C LEU A 73 -5.25 -2.70 2.11
N THR A 74 -4.88 -2.12 0.97
CA THR A 74 -3.62 -2.47 0.28
C THR A 74 -2.80 -1.28 -0.19
N ASN A 75 -3.45 -0.13 -0.42
CA ASN A 75 -2.79 1.09 -0.87
C ASN A 75 -3.26 2.27 -0.02
N VAL A 76 -2.35 2.86 0.72
CA VAL A 76 -2.65 4.00 1.60
C VAL A 76 -1.93 5.24 1.07
N PRO A 77 -2.65 6.14 0.39
CA PRO A 77 -2.11 7.43 -0.02
C PRO A 77 -2.14 8.41 1.16
N PHE A 78 -1.09 9.21 1.28
CA PHE A 78 -0.98 10.25 2.29
C PHE A 78 -0.06 11.38 1.81
N THR A 79 -0.12 12.52 2.46
CA THR A 79 0.66 13.71 2.15
C THR A 79 1.03 14.45 3.43
N THR A 80 1.83 15.51 3.31
CA THR A 80 2.04 16.51 4.35
C THR A 80 1.37 17.83 3.92
N GLU A 81 1.55 18.88 4.71
CA GLU A 81 1.00 20.20 4.39
C GLU A 81 1.71 20.89 3.19
N SER A 82 2.92 20.45 2.82
CA SER A 82 3.68 21.06 1.73
C SER A 82 4.41 20.02 0.87
N LYS A 83 4.56 20.33 -0.42
CA LYS A 83 5.33 19.52 -1.36
C LYS A 83 6.81 19.39 -0.98
N GLU A 84 7.36 20.41 -0.36
CA GLU A 84 8.75 20.42 0.11
C GLU A 84 8.95 19.38 1.23
N LEU A 85 8.00 19.27 2.14
CA LEU A 85 8.01 18.25 3.20
C LEU A 85 7.78 16.85 2.64
N ASP A 86 6.90 16.70 1.65
CA ASP A 86 6.69 15.43 0.95
C ASP A 86 8.01 14.94 0.33
N GLU A 87 8.70 15.80 -0.42
CA GLU A 87 9.98 15.46 -1.06
C GLU A 87 11.08 15.14 -0.04
N LYS A 88 11.14 15.91 1.05
CA LYS A 88 12.07 15.67 2.15
C LYS A 88 11.83 14.32 2.81
N PHE A 89 10.56 14.00 3.10
CA PHE A 89 10.18 12.70 3.65
C PHE A 89 10.57 11.57 2.72
N ILE A 90 10.20 11.66 1.43
CA ILE A 90 10.49 10.63 0.42
C ILE A 90 12.00 10.37 0.35
N THR A 91 12.80 11.44 0.25
CA THR A 91 14.26 11.34 0.14
C THR A 91 14.86 10.64 1.36
N GLN A 92 14.44 11.02 2.57
CA GLN A 92 14.92 10.42 3.80
C GLN A 92 14.43 8.98 3.98
N ALA A 93 13.17 8.68 3.62
CA ALA A 93 12.60 7.34 3.66
C ALA A 93 13.38 6.38 2.75
N GLU A 94 13.65 6.80 1.52
CA GLU A 94 14.43 6.00 0.55
C GLU A 94 15.86 5.73 1.01
N ALA A 95 16.50 6.72 1.65
CA ALA A 95 17.82 6.57 2.26
C ALA A 95 17.82 5.58 3.44
N ASN A 96 16.68 5.43 4.14
CA ASN A 96 16.48 4.47 5.22
C ASN A 96 15.90 3.13 4.76
N GLY A 97 15.89 2.84 3.46
CA GLY A 97 15.47 1.55 2.90
C GLY A 97 13.98 1.43 2.61
N LEU A 98 13.17 2.46 2.88
CA LEU A 98 11.74 2.50 2.55
C LEU A 98 11.57 2.92 1.08
N LYS A 99 11.64 1.94 0.19
CA LYS A 99 11.62 2.16 -1.27
C LYS A 99 10.22 2.32 -1.85
N ASN A 100 10.13 3.06 -2.97
CA ASN A 100 8.90 3.23 -3.75
C ASN A 100 7.75 3.87 -2.95
N ILE A 101 8.07 4.75 -2.01
CA ILE A 101 7.08 5.43 -1.16
C ILE A 101 6.41 6.62 -1.87
N ARG A 102 6.97 7.10 -2.97
CA ARG A 102 6.42 8.20 -3.77
C ARG A 102 5.00 7.89 -4.25
N GLY A 103 4.11 8.86 -4.16
CA GLY A 103 2.73 8.77 -4.62
C GLY A 103 2.60 8.72 -6.15
N HIS A 104 1.36 8.64 -6.61
CA HIS A 104 1.09 8.58 -8.05
C HIS A 104 1.45 9.93 -8.71
N ILE A 105 2.02 9.89 -9.90
CA ILE A 105 2.53 11.09 -10.61
C ILE A 105 1.47 12.19 -10.80
N LEU A 106 0.19 11.81 -10.93
CA LEU A 106 -0.92 12.75 -11.09
C LEU A 106 -1.49 13.29 -9.77
N VAL A 107 -1.23 12.60 -8.66
CA VAL A 107 -1.79 12.93 -7.34
C VAL A 107 -0.74 13.58 -6.45
N GLY A 108 0.51 13.15 -6.55
CA GLY A 108 1.60 13.60 -5.69
C GLY A 108 1.61 12.89 -4.33
N GLY A 109 2.29 13.49 -3.37
CA GLY A 109 2.42 12.97 -2.01
C GLY A 109 3.16 11.64 -1.92
N MET A 110 2.76 10.83 -0.95
CA MET A 110 3.30 9.49 -0.68
C MET A 110 2.22 8.42 -0.82
N ARG A 111 2.65 7.18 -0.99
CA ARG A 111 1.77 6.02 -1.05
C ARG A 111 2.46 4.78 -0.50
N ALA A 112 1.90 4.21 0.54
CA ALA A 112 2.30 2.89 1.02
C ALA A 112 1.54 1.79 0.27
N SER A 113 2.25 0.98 -0.52
CA SER A 113 1.69 -0.16 -1.25
C SER A 113 1.98 -1.45 -0.47
N MET A 114 0.97 -1.91 0.28
CA MET A 114 1.07 -3.03 1.23
C MET A 114 0.28 -4.23 0.72
N TYR A 115 0.68 -4.77 -0.43
CA TYR A 115 0.01 -5.92 -1.04
C TYR A 115 0.02 -7.16 -0.13
N ASN A 116 -0.73 -8.20 -0.53
CA ASN A 116 -0.95 -9.39 0.29
C ASN A 116 0.33 -10.01 0.87
N ALA A 117 1.38 -10.13 0.06
CA ALA A 117 2.65 -10.72 0.49
C ALA A 117 3.58 -9.75 1.24
N PHE A 118 3.21 -8.47 1.38
CA PHE A 118 4.03 -7.50 2.10
C PHE A 118 3.99 -7.78 3.60
N PRO A 119 5.15 -7.92 4.28
CA PRO A 119 5.21 -8.26 5.69
C PRO A 119 4.76 -7.09 6.59
N ILE A 120 4.19 -7.40 7.75
CA ILE A 120 3.72 -6.39 8.72
C ILE A 120 4.88 -5.57 9.27
N GLU A 121 6.05 -6.17 9.43
CA GLU A 121 7.28 -5.52 9.91
C GLU A 121 7.71 -4.36 9.01
N GLY A 122 7.42 -4.45 7.71
CA GLY A 122 7.66 -3.34 6.78
C GLY A 122 6.71 -2.16 7.00
N VAL A 123 5.49 -2.41 7.48
CA VAL A 123 4.55 -1.35 7.87
C VAL A 123 4.96 -0.72 9.19
N GLU A 124 5.38 -1.54 10.16
CA GLU A 124 5.91 -1.08 11.46
C GLU A 124 7.12 -0.18 11.24
N ALA A 125 8.07 -0.58 10.39
CA ALA A 125 9.23 0.22 10.05
C ALA A 125 8.85 1.58 9.43
N LEU A 126 7.83 1.62 8.55
CA LEU A 126 7.32 2.86 7.98
C LEU A 126 6.71 3.75 9.08
N VAL A 127 5.85 3.18 9.93
CA VAL A 127 5.19 3.92 11.03
C VAL A 127 6.22 4.50 12.00
N ASP A 128 7.23 3.72 12.37
CA ASP A 128 8.31 4.18 13.26
C ASP A 128 9.13 5.31 12.61
N PHE A 129 9.41 5.20 11.33
CA PHE A 129 10.08 6.26 10.57
C PHE A 129 9.22 7.53 10.50
N MET A 130 7.90 7.41 10.26
CA MET A 130 6.96 8.54 10.24
C MET A 130 6.93 9.26 11.59
N LYS A 131 6.83 8.51 12.69
CA LYS A 131 6.88 9.07 14.06
C LYS A 131 8.19 9.80 14.35
N ALA A 132 9.32 9.25 13.90
CA ALA A 132 10.62 9.87 14.07
C ALA A 132 10.77 11.16 13.25
N PHE A 133 10.27 11.14 12.02
CA PHE A 133 10.26 12.30 11.13
C PHE A 133 9.36 13.41 11.67
N GLU A 134 8.15 13.09 12.11
CA GLU A 134 7.21 14.07 12.69
C GLU A 134 7.81 14.74 13.94
N ARG A 135 8.43 14.00 14.85
CA ARG A 135 9.10 14.56 16.03
C ARG A 135 10.22 15.53 15.67
N LYS A 136 10.90 15.31 14.55
CA LYS A 136 12.00 16.16 14.08
C LYS A 136 11.50 17.44 13.41
N GLU A 137 10.43 17.35 12.62
CA GLU A 137 9.89 18.49 11.87
C GLU A 137 8.91 19.32 12.71
N CYS A 138 8.28 18.75 13.73
CA CYS A 138 7.36 19.43 14.64
C CYS A 138 7.86 19.38 16.10
N PRO A 139 8.96 20.08 16.44
CA PRO A 139 9.58 20.01 17.78
C PRO A 139 8.71 20.53 18.93
N ILE A 140 7.63 21.26 18.65
CA ILE A 140 6.71 21.84 19.66
C ILE A 140 6.01 20.77 20.51
N TYR A 141 5.97 19.52 20.08
CA TYR A 141 5.26 18.41 20.75
C TYR A 141 6.15 17.51 21.62
N ALA A 142 7.47 17.73 21.65
CA ALA A 142 8.38 17.01 22.54
C ALA A 142 8.22 17.41 24.03
N THR A 143 7.48 18.50 24.32
CA THR A 143 7.40 19.10 25.66
C THR A 143 6.14 18.73 26.45
N THR A 144 5.18 17.98 25.87
CA THR A 144 3.89 17.74 26.54
C THR A 144 3.76 16.32 27.14
N LEU A 145 4.83 15.54 27.14
CA LEU A 145 4.91 14.23 27.82
C LEU A 145 5.99 14.27 28.93
N LYS A 146 5.76 15.08 29.93
CA LYS A 146 6.39 14.98 31.26
C LYS A 146 5.32 14.85 32.32
#